data_e86c3120ecb1492f3399d58708bc0a0f
#
_entry.id   e86c3120ecb1492f3399d58708bc0a0f
#
_cell.length_a   1.000
_cell.length_b   1.000
_cell.length_c   1.000
_cell.angle_alpha   90.00
_cell.angle_beta   90.00
_cell.angle_gamma   90.00
#
_symmetry.space_group_name_H-M   'P 1'
#
loop_
_entity.id
_entity.type
_entity.pdbx_description
1 polymer ?
#
loop_
_entity_poly.entity_id
_entity_poly.type
_entity_poly.pdbx_seq_one_letter_code
_entity_poly.pdbx_strand_id
1 'polypeptide(L)'
;YLGSIAFAKKEFDEAIQRFKSVIASGDTKFLEESVARTAEIEYLSKDYPAALESFKRLQIVAENPENRQAARLGIMRCALQTGQQKDALLAADELLKEPKLSPELEAEARYVRAKAYIAQKQANKALADLKELSKDTRTVHGAEAKYLLAQLYYDTNDDKNAEKVLMNFIENGT
;
A
#
# COMPACT_ATOMS: atom_id res chain seq x y z
N TYR A 1 13.59 23.90 -13.76
CA TYR A 1 13.26 22.72 -12.93
C TYR A 1 12.16 23.04 -11.90
N LEU A 2 12.33 24.09 -11.08
CA LEU A 2 11.31 24.53 -10.12
C LEU A 2 10.04 25.09 -10.80
N GLY A 3 10.18 25.77 -11.92
CA GLY A 3 9.07 26.27 -12.72
C GLY A 3 8.22 25.16 -13.35
N SER A 4 8.84 24.06 -13.77
CA SER A 4 8.14 22.89 -14.33
C SER A 4 7.31 22.17 -13.26
N ILE A 5 7.82 22.07 -12.03
CA ILE A 5 7.11 21.46 -10.90
C ILE A 5 5.91 22.33 -10.49
N ALA A 6 6.10 23.65 -10.43
CA ALA A 6 5.02 24.57 -10.09
C ALA A 6 3.90 24.60 -11.16
N PHE A 7 4.28 24.49 -12.44
CA PHE A 7 3.32 24.40 -13.55
C PHE A 7 2.49 23.12 -13.49
N ALA A 8 3.16 21.96 -13.32
CA ALA A 8 2.46 20.68 -13.18
C ALA A 8 1.52 20.66 -11.96
N LYS A 9 1.95 21.23 -10.83
CA LYS A 9 1.11 21.33 -9.63
C LYS A 9 -0.15 22.19 -9.87
N LYS A 10 -0.01 23.31 -10.59
CA LYS A 10 -1.16 24.16 -10.93
C LYS A 10 -2.16 23.44 -11.84
N GLU A 11 -1.68 22.69 -12.81
CA GLU A 11 -2.54 21.86 -13.69
C GLU A 11 -3.27 20.77 -12.90
N PHE A 12 -2.61 20.15 -11.94
CA PHE A 12 -3.24 19.16 -11.06
C PHE A 12 -4.34 19.79 -10.18
N ASP A 13 -4.09 20.96 -9.58
CA ASP A 13 -5.09 21.66 -8.78
C ASP A 13 -6.32 22.03 -9.62
N GLU A 14 -6.12 22.52 -10.85
CA GLU A 14 -7.22 22.83 -11.77
C GLU A 14 -7.99 21.56 -12.19
N ALA A 15 -7.31 20.46 -12.47
CA ALA A 15 -7.92 19.19 -12.82
C ALA A 15 -8.77 18.66 -11.65
N ILE A 16 -8.24 18.66 -10.43
CA ILE A 16 -8.96 18.26 -9.21
C ILE A 16 -10.23 19.09 -9.04
N GLN A 17 -10.17 20.42 -9.22
CA GLN A 17 -11.36 21.27 -9.08
C GLN A 17 -12.45 20.91 -10.09
N ARG A 18 -12.09 20.60 -11.33
CA ARG A 18 -13.04 20.16 -12.36
C ARG A 18 -13.68 18.82 -12.00
N PHE A 19 -12.90 17.84 -11.57
CA PHE A 19 -13.43 16.54 -11.15
C PHE A 19 -14.30 16.67 -9.90
N LYS A 20 -13.92 17.48 -8.91
CA LYS A 20 -14.74 17.75 -7.73
C LYS A 20 -16.07 18.43 -8.09
N SER A 21 -16.11 19.26 -9.12
CA SER A 21 -17.35 19.85 -9.65
C SER A 21 -18.28 18.78 -10.24
N VAL A 22 -17.75 17.84 -11.02
CA VAL A 22 -18.53 16.71 -11.56
C VAL A 22 -19.07 15.83 -10.43
N ILE A 23 -18.23 15.55 -9.42
CA ILE A 23 -18.62 14.76 -8.26
C ILE A 23 -19.76 15.46 -7.49
N ALA A 24 -19.69 16.78 -7.36
CA ALA A 24 -20.69 17.58 -6.64
C ALA A 24 -22.00 17.72 -7.42
N SER A 25 -21.97 17.67 -8.76
CA SER A 25 -23.18 17.74 -9.61
C SER A 25 -24.07 16.49 -9.48
N GLY A 26 -23.52 15.39 -8.93
CA GLY A 26 -24.25 14.12 -8.80
C GLY A 26 -24.44 13.37 -10.12
N ASP A 27 -23.73 13.77 -11.19
CA ASP A 27 -23.74 13.05 -12.46
C ASP A 27 -23.08 11.67 -12.30
N THR A 28 -23.90 10.63 -12.20
CA THR A 28 -23.44 9.25 -11.99
C THR A 28 -22.64 8.69 -13.16
N LYS A 29 -22.85 9.20 -14.40
CA LYS A 29 -22.18 8.71 -15.61
C LYS A 29 -20.66 8.90 -15.54
N PHE A 30 -20.18 9.97 -14.91
CA PHE A 30 -18.76 10.29 -14.82
C PHE A 30 -18.23 10.22 -13.37
N LEU A 31 -19.06 9.80 -12.44
CA LEU A 31 -18.70 9.81 -11.01
C LEU A 31 -17.51 8.91 -10.72
N GLU A 32 -17.55 7.67 -11.14
CA GLU A 32 -16.49 6.68 -10.89
C GLU A 32 -15.15 7.16 -11.46
N GLU A 33 -15.15 7.61 -12.74
CA GLU A 33 -13.92 8.09 -13.37
C GLU A 33 -13.39 9.38 -12.69
N SER A 34 -14.27 10.31 -12.36
CA SER A 34 -13.88 11.57 -11.70
C SER A 34 -13.28 11.32 -10.32
N VAL A 35 -13.84 10.37 -9.55
CA VAL A 35 -13.30 9.99 -8.25
C VAL A 35 -11.95 9.27 -8.42
N ALA A 36 -11.82 8.36 -9.38
CA ALA A 36 -10.58 7.66 -9.66
C ALA A 36 -9.45 8.62 -10.04
N ARG A 37 -9.71 9.56 -10.95
CA ARG A 37 -8.73 10.58 -11.37
C ARG A 37 -8.35 11.52 -10.23
N THR A 38 -9.31 11.94 -9.41
CA THR A 38 -9.02 12.77 -8.24
C THR A 38 -8.07 12.04 -7.28
N ALA A 39 -8.38 10.79 -6.94
CA ALA A 39 -7.55 9.97 -6.06
C ALA A 39 -6.12 9.77 -6.60
N GLU A 40 -5.99 9.51 -7.91
CA GLU A 40 -4.71 9.34 -8.57
C GLU A 40 -3.87 10.62 -8.51
N ILE A 41 -4.45 11.78 -8.83
CA ILE A 41 -3.75 13.07 -8.81
C ILE A 41 -3.32 13.44 -7.38
N GLU A 42 -4.21 13.27 -6.39
CA GLU A 42 -3.88 13.51 -4.98
C GLU A 42 -2.74 12.60 -4.51
N TYR A 43 -2.73 11.33 -4.92
CA TYR A 43 -1.65 10.39 -4.63
C TYR A 43 -0.31 10.81 -5.27
N LEU A 44 -0.32 11.16 -6.57
CA LEU A 44 0.87 11.63 -7.29
C LEU A 44 1.42 12.94 -6.72
N SER A 45 0.53 13.80 -6.21
CA SER A 45 0.89 15.03 -5.51
C SER A 45 1.40 14.79 -4.08
N LYS A 46 1.41 13.52 -3.63
CA LYS A 46 1.77 13.09 -2.27
C LYS A 46 0.84 13.65 -1.18
N ASP A 47 -0.35 14.10 -1.54
CA ASP A 47 -1.41 14.41 -0.58
C ASP A 47 -2.11 13.12 -0.15
N TYR A 48 -1.37 12.28 0.60
CA TYR A 48 -1.86 10.96 1.01
C TYR A 48 -3.13 11.00 1.87
N PRO A 49 -3.35 12.00 2.75
CA PRO A 49 -4.61 12.12 3.47
C PRO A 49 -5.81 12.34 2.54
N ALA A 50 -5.71 13.27 1.57
CA ALA A 50 -6.79 13.52 0.60
C ALA A 50 -6.99 12.30 -0.32
N ALA A 51 -5.90 11.74 -0.84
CA ALA A 51 -5.93 10.55 -1.68
C ALA A 51 -6.60 9.35 -0.98
N LEU A 52 -6.35 9.15 0.31
CA LEU A 52 -6.98 8.09 1.09
C LEU A 52 -8.50 8.21 1.11
N GLU A 53 -9.02 9.41 1.35
CA GLU A 53 -10.47 9.65 1.33
C GLU A 53 -11.06 9.47 -0.07
N SER A 54 -10.35 9.92 -1.10
CA SER A 54 -10.78 9.74 -2.49
C SER A 54 -10.76 8.26 -2.91
N PHE A 55 -9.76 7.48 -2.51
CA PHE A 55 -9.75 6.04 -2.76
C PHE A 55 -10.83 5.29 -1.97
N LYS A 56 -11.11 5.67 -0.73
CA LYS A 56 -12.25 5.12 0.03
C LYS A 56 -13.57 5.40 -0.68
N ARG A 57 -13.73 6.61 -1.22
CA ARG A 57 -14.90 6.94 -2.03
C ARG A 57 -14.96 6.12 -3.32
N LEU A 58 -13.82 5.95 -4.00
CA LEU A 58 -13.73 5.09 -5.18
C LEU A 58 -14.17 3.65 -4.87
N GLN A 59 -13.74 3.10 -3.75
CA GLN A 59 -14.14 1.76 -3.33
C GLN A 59 -15.67 1.60 -3.20
N ILE A 60 -16.38 2.66 -2.85
CA ILE A 60 -17.83 2.66 -2.70
C ILE A 60 -18.55 2.75 -4.06
N VAL A 61 -18.04 3.60 -4.96
CA VAL A 61 -18.72 3.91 -6.23
C VAL A 61 -18.25 3.05 -7.41
N ALA A 62 -17.15 2.32 -7.27
CA ALA A 62 -16.57 1.55 -8.36
C ALA A 62 -17.41 0.34 -8.72
N GLU A 63 -17.92 0.34 -9.96
CA GLU A 63 -18.56 -0.80 -10.61
C GLU A 63 -17.54 -1.64 -11.37
N ASN A 64 -16.50 -1.00 -11.93
CA ASN A 64 -15.42 -1.65 -12.64
C ASN A 64 -14.48 -2.39 -11.68
N PRO A 65 -14.19 -3.69 -11.92
CA PRO A 65 -13.25 -4.46 -11.09
C PRO A 65 -11.83 -3.86 -11.00
N GLU A 66 -11.35 -3.24 -12.08
CA GLU A 66 -10.02 -2.59 -12.11
C GLU A 66 -9.99 -1.38 -11.17
N ASN A 67 -11.03 -0.57 -11.16
CA ASN A 67 -11.15 0.56 -10.26
C ASN A 67 -11.32 0.11 -8.80
N ARG A 68 -11.99 -1.01 -8.55
CA ARG A 68 -12.06 -1.61 -7.20
C ARG A 68 -10.70 -2.05 -6.71
N GLN A 69 -9.91 -2.71 -7.57
CA GLN A 69 -8.54 -3.09 -7.23
C GLN A 69 -7.66 -1.85 -7.01
N ALA A 70 -7.75 -0.85 -7.90
CA ALA A 70 -7.03 0.43 -7.76
C ALA A 70 -7.39 1.14 -6.45
N ALA A 71 -8.67 1.15 -6.06
CA ALA A 71 -9.12 1.73 -4.80
C ALA A 71 -8.48 1.04 -3.59
N ARG A 72 -8.51 -0.31 -3.54
CA ARG A 72 -7.90 -1.08 -2.45
C ARG A 72 -6.40 -0.85 -2.37
N LEU A 73 -5.71 -0.84 -3.51
CA LEU A 73 -4.28 -0.57 -3.59
C LEU A 73 -3.96 0.85 -3.11
N GLY A 74 -4.73 1.83 -3.55
CA GLY A 74 -4.59 3.22 -3.12
C GLY A 74 -4.83 3.40 -1.62
N ILE A 75 -5.90 2.79 -1.06
CA ILE A 75 -6.18 2.80 0.38
C ILE A 75 -5.00 2.18 1.14
N MET A 76 -4.52 1.01 0.74
CA MET A 76 -3.41 0.32 1.38
C MET A 76 -2.17 1.21 1.45
N ARG A 77 -1.77 1.79 0.33
CA ARG A 77 -0.57 2.64 0.23
C ARG A 77 -0.71 3.94 1.02
N CYS A 78 -1.83 4.65 0.86
CA CYS A 78 -2.07 5.91 1.56
C CYS A 78 -2.21 5.70 3.07
N ALA A 79 -2.91 4.66 3.51
CA ALA A 79 -3.08 4.33 4.91
C ALA A 79 -1.74 3.99 5.59
N LEU A 80 -0.84 3.31 4.87
CA LEU A 80 0.53 3.06 5.35
C LEU A 80 1.30 4.38 5.55
N GLN A 81 1.23 5.31 4.59
CA GLN A 81 1.91 6.61 4.65
C GLN A 81 1.35 7.53 5.74
N THR A 82 0.05 7.45 6.00
CA THR A 82 -0.64 8.26 7.02
C THR A 82 -0.70 7.60 8.40
N GLY A 83 -0.11 6.41 8.56
CA GLY A 83 -0.09 5.68 9.83
C GLY A 83 -1.43 5.06 10.23
N GLN A 84 -2.40 4.95 9.32
CA GLN A 84 -3.71 4.35 9.57
C GLN A 84 -3.65 2.82 9.43
N GLN A 85 -3.03 2.16 10.42
CA GLN A 85 -2.69 0.73 10.39
C GLN A 85 -3.89 -0.19 10.17
N LYS A 86 -5.08 0.18 10.66
CA LYS A 86 -6.30 -0.62 10.47
C LYS A 86 -6.75 -0.63 9.02
N ASP A 87 -6.76 0.53 8.38
CA ASP A 87 -7.16 0.66 6.97
C ASP A 87 -6.15 -0.01 6.05
N ALA A 88 -4.85 0.14 6.33
CA ALA A 88 -3.79 -0.54 5.60
C ALA A 88 -3.93 -2.07 5.68
N LEU A 89 -4.21 -2.60 6.88
CA LEU A 89 -4.43 -4.02 7.10
C LEU A 89 -5.63 -4.55 6.34
N LEU A 90 -6.79 -3.87 6.46
CA LEU A 90 -8.03 -4.29 5.79
C LEU A 90 -7.86 -4.28 4.27
N ALA A 91 -7.27 -3.24 3.71
CA ALA A 91 -7.06 -3.14 2.27
C ALA A 91 -6.08 -4.20 1.75
N ALA A 92 -5.00 -4.50 2.49
CA ALA A 92 -4.08 -5.57 2.17
C ALA A 92 -4.76 -6.95 2.22
N ASP A 93 -5.58 -7.21 3.22
CA ASP A 93 -6.35 -8.46 3.33
C ASP A 93 -7.34 -8.64 2.18
N GLU A 94 -8.00 -7.55 1.74
CA GLU A 94 -8.91 -7.59 0.59
C GLU A 94 -8.16 -7.86 -0.73
N LEU A 95 -7.01 -7.23 -0.95
CA LEU A 95 -6.17 -7.48 -2.12
C LEU A 95 -5.70 -8.94 -2.16
N LEU A 96 -5.25 -9.49 -1.04
CA LEU A 96 -4.74 -10.87 -0.97
C LEU A 96 -5.81 -11.95 -1.17
N LYS A 97 -7.10 -11.58 -1.17
CA LYS A 97 -8.22 -12.48 -1.53
C LYS A 97 -8.50 -12.49 -3.03
N GLU A 98 -7.91 -11.57 -3.80
CA GLU A 98 -8.15 -11.50 -5.24
C GLU A 98 -7.50 -12.67 -5.98
N PRO A 99 -8.23 -13.39 -6.85
CA PRO A 99 -7.75 -14.63 -7.46
C PRO A 99 -6.65 -14.43 -8.51
N LYS A 100 -6.42 -13.21 -8.96
CA LYS A 100 -5.47 -12.86 -10.03
C LYS A 100 -4.59 -11.66 -9.65
N LEU A 101 -4.15 -11.61 -8.41
CA LEU A 101 -3.20 -10.58 -7.99
C LEU A 101 -1.83 -10.89 -8.60
N SER A 102 -1.15 -9.86 -9.13
CA SER A 102 0.22 -10.05 -9.63
C SER A 102 1.18 -10.37 -8.49
N PRO A 103 2.26 -11.13 -8.75
CA PRO A 103 3.24 -11.46 -7.70
C PRO A 103 3.82 -10.23 -7.01
N GLU A 104 4.00 -9.13 -7.72
CA GLU A 104 4.52 -7.87 -7.18
C GLU A 104 3.51 -7.23 -6.21
N LEU A 105 2.24 -7.18 -6.58
CA LEU A 105 1.18 -6.65 -5.72
C LEU A 105 0.91 -7.57 -4.53
N GLU A 106 1.01 -8.90 -4.72
CA GLU A 106 0.92 -9.86 -3.62
C GLU A 106 2.04 -9.62 -2.60
N ALA A 107 3.29 -9.46 -3.06
CA ALA A 107 4.42 -9.17 -2.20
C ALA A 107 4.24 -7.83 -1.45
N GLU A 108 3.81 -6.78 -2.13
CA GLU A 108 3.53 -5.48 -1.51
C GLU A 108 2.43 -5.59 -0.45
N ALA A 109 1.31 -6.26 -0.76
CA ALA A 109 0.20 -6.42 0.18
C ALA A 109 0.60 -7.25 1.41
N ARG A 110 1.36 -8.34 1.25
CA ARG A 110 1.94 -9.12 2.36
C ARG A 110 2.86 -8.26 3.22
N TYR A 111 3.72 -7.45 2.60
CA TYR A 111 4.64 -6.57 3.31
C TYR A 111 3.89 -5.53 4.16
N VAL A 112 2.90 -4.86 3.57
CA VAL A 112 2.07 -3.87 4.29
C VAL A 112 1.31 -4.54 5.44
N ARG A 113 0.74 -5.73 5.20
CA ARG A 113 0.02 -6.50 6.22
C ARG A 113 0.93 -6.87 7.39
N ALA A 114 2.13 -7.36 7.10
CA ALA A 114 3.11 -7.68 8.14
C ALA A 114 3.50 -6.45 8.97
N LYS A 115 3.77 -5.31 8.33
CA LYS A 115 4.06 -4.04 9.03
C LYS A 115 2.89 -3.58 9.89
N ALA A 116 1.67 -3.69 9.40
CA ALA A 116 0.47 -3.32 10.16
C ALA A 116 0.29 -4.23 11.40
N TYR A 117 0.55 -5.53 11.29
CA TYR A 117 0.52 -6.45 12.42
C TYR A 117 1.61 -6.13 13.47
N ILE A 118 2.84 -5.83 13.03
CA ILE A 118 3.93 -5.42 13.92
C ILE A 118 3.55 -4.15 14.68
N ALA A 119 3.05 -3.13 13.98
CA ALA A 119 2.61 -1.87 14.59
C ALA A 119 1.49 -2.05 15.61
N GLN A 120 0.61 -3.05 15.40
CA GLN A 120 -0.44 -3.43 16.34
C GLN A 120 0.03 -4.38 17.45
N LYS A 121 1.33 -4.64 17.57
CA LYS A 121 1.93 -5.60 18.53
C LYS A 121 1.42 -7.04 18.36
N GLN A 122 1.02 -7.41 17.14
CA GLN A 122 0.54 -8.75 16.78
C GLN A 122 1.64 -9.51 15.98
N ALA A 123 2.83 -9.51 16.51
CA ALA A 123 4.04 -10.06 15.89
C ALA A 123 3.85 -11.48 15.29
N ASN A 124 3.17 -12.36 16.02
CA ASN A 124 2.93 -13.73 15.56
C ASN A 124 2.15 -13.81 14.24
N LYS A 125 1.28 -12.83 13.95
CA LYS A 125 0.54 -12.79 12.69
C LYS A 125 1.40 -12.32 11.52
N ALA A 126 2.40 -11.48 11.78
CA ALA A 126 3.34 -11.02 10.76
C ALA A 126 4.29 -12.12 10.27
N LEU A 127 4.56 -13.13 11.10
CA LEU A 127 5.56 -14.17 10.81
C LEU A 127 5.31 -14.90 9.49
N ALA A 128 4.06 -15.23 9.17
CA ALA A 128 3.74 -15.98 7.96
C ALA A 128 4.09 -15.18 6.70
N ASP A 129 3.70 -13.90 6.66
CA ASP A 129 4.00 -13.02 5.53
C ASP A 129 5.49 -12.72 5.40
N LEU A 130 6.17 -12.45 6.51
CA LEU A 130 7.61 -12.19 6.51
C LEU A 130 8.41 -13.41 6.05
N LYS A 131 8.03 -14.62 6.48
CA LYS A 131 8.66 -15.87 6.03
C LYS A 131 8.46 -16.11 4.54
N GLU A 132 7.27 -15.83 4.01
CA GLU A 132 7.02 -15.99 2.58
C GLU A 132 7.83 -15.00 1.76
N LEU A 133 7.79 -13.73 2.10
CA LEU A 133 8.54 -12.68 1.43
C LEU A 133 10.06 -12.90 1.48
N SER A 134 10.59 -13.34 2.61
CA SER A 134 12.04 -13.53 2.82
C SER A 134 12.65 -14.65 1.98
N LYS A 135 11.85 -15.43 1.24
CA LYS A 135 12.34 -16.46 0.32
C LYS A 135 13.02 -15.87 -0.92
N ASP A 136 12.62 -14.67 -1.35
CA ASP A 136 13.23 -13.98 -2.50
C ASP A 136 13.78 -12.60 -2.11
N THR A 137 15.02 -12.59 -1.63
CA THR A 137 15.73 -11.39 -1.20
C THR A 137 16.21 -10.50 -2.36
N ARG A 138 16.02 -10.91 -3.60
CA ARG A 138 16.30 -10.05 -4.77
C ARG A 138 15.27 -8.95 -4.92
N THR A 139 14.10 -9.12 -4.34
CA THR A 139 13.07 -8.08 -4.28
C THR A 139 13.29 -7.16 -3.07
N VAL A 140 12.90 -5.89 -3.21
CA VAL A 140 12.99 -4.91 -2.11
C VAL A 140 12.20 -5.41 -0.89
N HIS A 141 10.97 -5.86 -1.10
CA HIS A 141 10.11 -6.36 -0.01
C HIS A 141 10.66 -7.64 0.62
N GLY A 142 11.31 -8.50 -0.17
CA GLY A 142 11.93 -9.71 0.36
C GLY A 142 13.15 -9.42 1.25
N ALA A 143 14.02 -8.50 0.83
CA ALA A 143 15.16 -8.08 1.63
C ALA A 143 14.73 -7.40 2.95
N GLU A 144 13.77 -6.47 2.87
CA GLU A 144 13.20 -5.80 4.05
C GLU A 144 12.47 -6.79 4.97
N ALA A 145 11.70 -7.73 4.41
CA ALA A 145 11.00 -8.75 5.18
C ALA A 145 11.97 -9.65 5.95
N LYS A 146 13.11 -9.99 5.35
CA LYS A 146 14.15 -10.80 6.01
C LYS A 146 14.76 -10.05 7.21
N TYR A 147 15.01 -8.76 7.06
CA TYR A 147 15.46 -7.91 8.16
C TYR A 147 14.41 -7.83 9.29
N LEU A 148 13.15 -7.55 8.93
CA LEU A 148 12.04 -7.49 9.91
C LEU A 148 11.81 -8.84 10.61
N LEU A 149 12.00 -9.94 9.90
CA LEU A 149 11.88 -11.29 10.45
C LEU A 149 12.98 -11.55 11.50
N ALA A 150 14.21 -11.17 11.22
CA ALA A 150 15.31 -11.30 12.17
C ALA A 150 15.08 -10.43 13.41
N GLN A 151 14.68 -9.18 13.22
CA GLN A 151 14.34 -8.28 14.31
C GLN A 151 13.20 -8.83 15.17
N LEU A 152 12.15 -9.36 14.54
CA LEU A 152 11.01 -9.93 15.24
C LEU A 152 11.40 -11.13 16.12
N TYR A 153 12.26 -12.01 15.62
CA TYR A 153 12.80 -13.12 16.41
C TYR A 153 13.64 -12.62 17.59
N TYR A 154 14.49 -11.62 17.36
CA TYR A 154 15.28 -11.01 18.43
C TYR A 154 14.39 -10.38 19.51
N ASP A 155 13.38 -9.60 19.13
CA ASP A 155 12.45 -8.94 20.05
C ASP A 155 11.59 -9.92 20.86
N THR A 156 11.44 -11.15 20.37
CA THR A 156 10.71 -12.23 21.04
C THR A 156 11.64 -13.20 21.79
N ASN A 157 12.94 -12.85 21.95
CA ASN A 157 13.99 -13.67 22.56
C ASN A 157 14.19 -15.05 21.89
N ASP A 158 13.91 -15.14 20.60
CA ASP A 158 14.21 -16.33 19.79
C ASP A 158 15.54 -16.12 19.04
N ASP A 159 16.61 -15.99 19.82
CA ASP A 159 17.95 -15.68 19.32
C ASP A 159 18.43 -16.69 18.28
N LYS A 160 18.08 -17.97 18.44
CA LYS A 160 18.46 -19.03 17.52
C LYS A 160 17.89 -18.83 16.11
N ASN A 161 16.62 -18.45 16.00
CA ASN A 161 16.01 -18.16 14.72
C ASN A 161 16.46 -16.80 14.18
N ALA A 162 16.71 -15.81 15.04
CA ALA A 162 17.27 -14.54 14.62
C ALA A 162 18.65 -14.73 13.98
N GLU A 163 19.56 -15.44 14.65
CA GLU A 163 20.90 -15.76 14.14
C GLU A 163 20.82 -16.52 12.79
N LYS A 164 19.98 -17.54 12.72
CA LYS A 164 19.80 -18.32 11.48
C LYS A 164 19.35 -17.46 10.29
N VAL A 165 18.44 -16.52 10.50
CA VAL A 165 17.96 -15.62 9.44
C VAL A 165 19.06 -14.66 9.01
N LEU A 166 19.83 -14.10 9.96
CA LEU A 166 20.93 -13.19 9.68
C LEU A 166 22.10 -13.88 8.99
N MET A 167 22.51 -15.10 9.42
CA MET A 167 23.57 -15.85 8.77
C MET A 167 23.20 -16.19 7.32
N ASN A 168 21.98 -16.66 7.10
CA ASN A 168 21.49 -16.91 5.74
C ASN A 168 21.43 -15.62 4.87
N PHE A 169 21.28 -14.45 5.47
CA PHE A 169 21.33 -13.16 4.76
C PHE A 169 22.75 -12.82 4.32
N ILE A 170 23.75 -13.08 5.18
CA ILE A 170 25.16 -12.83 4.89
C ILE A 170 25.66 -13.80 3.81
N GLU A 171 25.30 -15.08 3.90
CA GLU A 171 25.76 -16.12 2.97
C GLU A 171 25.16 -15.98 1.56
N ASN A 172 23.93 -15.50 1.44
CA ASN A 172 23.20 -15.43 0.16
C ASN A 172 22.95 -13.99 -0.33
N GLY A 173 23.51 -13.00 0.35
CA GLY A 173 23.30 -11.57 0.07
C GLY A 173 24.37 -10.91 -0.79
N THR A 174 25.24 -11.69 -1.45
CA THR A 174 26.29 -11.20 -2.37
C THR A 174 25.93 -11.47 -3.82
#